data_8f77d0622b8a34f0d9323e97b9901853
#
_entry.id   8f77d0622b8a34f0d9323e97b9901853
#
_cell.length_a   1.000
_cell.length_b   1.000
_cell.length_c   1.000
_cell.angle_alpha   90.00
_cell.angle_beta   90.00
_cell.angle_gamma   90.00
#
_symmetry.space_group_name_H-M   'P 1'
#
loop_
_entity.id
_entity.type
_entity.pdbx_description
1 polymer ?
#
loop_
_entity_poly.entity_id
_entity_poly.type
_entity_poly.pdbx_seq_one_letter_code
_entity_poly.pdbx_strand_id
1 'polypeptide(L)'
;SGNNSVITRVWTATDVNGNASTYTQTITVVDTTAPVADVATLADVTAECSVETLTAPTATDNCAGSITGTTTTALPITAQGTTVVTWTFEDANGNISIQTQNVVLTDTTVPVFTTEPADVTVECDTDTTTDTLGTAAATDNCDGDVTITSADTTAAGSGNNSVITRVWTATDVNGN
;
A
#
# COMPACT_ATOMS: atom_id res chain seq x y z
N SER A 1 -31.85 16.13 1.02
CA SER A 1 -30.61 15.35 0.89
C SER A 1 -30.35 14.66 2.22
N GLY A 2 -29.84 13.47 2.17
CA GLY A 2 -29.72 12.62 3.34
C GLY A 2 -31.08 12.14 3.86
N ASN A 3 -31.11 11.56 5.05
CA ASN A 3 -32.33 11.07 5.68
C ASN A 3 -33.06 12.15 6.51
N ASN A 4 -32.71 13.42 6.31
CA ASN A 4 -33.33 14.53 6.99
C ASN A 4 -34.75 14.78 6.44
N SER A 5 -35.71 15.02 7.31
CA SER A 5 -37.09 15.32 6.92
C SER A 5 -37.74 16.35 7.83
N VAL A 6 -38.72 17.04 7.29
CA VAL A 6 -39.60 17.95 8.04
C VAL A 6 -41.02 17.44 7.92
N ILE A 7 -41.62 17.13 9.05
CA ILE A 7 -43.00 16.68 9.14
C ILE A 7 -43.84 17.85 9.71
N THR A 8 -44.83 18.24 8.96
CA THR A 8 -45.80 19.24 9.42
C THR A 8 -47.08 18.52 9.85
N ARG A 9 -47.47 18.67 11.10
CA ARG A 9 -48.66 18.09 11.67
C ARG A 9 -49.65 19.21 12.07
N VAL A 10 -50.84 19.12 11.54
CA VAL A 10 -51.92 20.06 11.89
C VAL A 10 -52.85 19.38 12.89
N TRP A 11 -53.00 20.00 14.02
CA TRP A 11 -53.96 19.61 15.05
C TRP A 11 -55.22 20.48 14.91
N THR A 12 -56.38 19.85 14.96
CA THR A 12 -57.66 20.55 14.92
C THR A 12 -58.48 20.21 16.17
N ALA A 13 -58.87 21.20 16.90
CA ALA A 13 -59.80 21.08 18.01
C ALA A 13 -61.14 21.65 17.58
N THR A 14 -62.23 20.86 17.74
CA THR A 14 -63.58 21.26 17.34
C THR A 14 -64.49 21.12 18.58
N ASP A 15 -65.28 22.18 18.89
CA ASP A 15 -66.26 22.14 19.97
C ASP A 15 -67.54 21.43 19.52
N VAL A 16 -68.49 21.26 20.45
CA VAL A 16 -69.80 20.61 20.21
C VAL A 16 -70.68 21.36 19.24
N ASN A 17 -70.42 22.66 19.00
CA ASN A 17 -71.14 23.51 18.08
C ASN A 17 -70.48 23.57 16.69
N GLY A 18 -69.36 22.85 16.48
CA GLY A 18 -68.69 22.83 15.19
C GLY A 18 -67.63 23.94 15.01
N ASN A 19 -67.32 24.76 16.02
CA ASN A 19 -66.26 25.76 15.94
C ASN A 19 -64.92 25.06 16.07
N ALA A 20 -64.02 25.32 15.11
CA ALA A 20 -62.72 24.66 15.05
C ALA A 20 -61.58 25.68 15.17
N SER A 21 -60.52 25.26 15.89
CA SER A 21 -59.22 25.93 15.89
C SER A 21 -58.12 24.96 15.46
N THR A 22 -57.08 25.49 14.84
CA THR A 22 -55.99 24.68 14.35
C THR A 22 -54.65 25.15 14.95
N TYR A 23 -53.78 24.19 15.20
CA TYR A 23 -52.39 24.41 15.60
C TYR A 23 -51.45 23.57 14.72
N THR A 24 -50.41 24.18 14.20
CA THR A 24 -49.42 23.50 13.36
C THR A 24 -48.15 23.22 14.17
N GLN A 25 -47.78 21.94 14.23
CA GLN A 25 -46.53 21.45 14.80
C GLN A 25 -45.57 21.10 13.67
N THR A 26 -44.36 21.64 13.73
CA THR A 26 -43.26 21.23 12.84
C THR A 26 -42.32 20.29 13.60
N ILE A 27 -42.05 19.13 13.03
CA ILE A 27 -41.10 18.13 13.53
C ILE A 27 -39.97 18.03 12.52
N THR A 28 -38.75 18.38 12.94
CA THR A 28 -37.54 18.23 12.12
C THR A 28 -36.82 16.98 12.55
N VAL A 29 -36.61 16.08 11.60
CA VAL A 29 -35.81 14.87 11.80
C VAL A 29 -34.46 15.12 11.13
N VAL A 30 -33.38 14.95 11.88
CA VAL A 30 -32.03 15.18 11.40
C VAL A 30 -31.17 13.96 11.74
N ASP A 31 -30.21 13.68 10.88
CA ASP A 31 -29.18 12.72 11.12
C ASP A 31 -27.88 13.47 11.48
N THR A 32 -27.35 13.18 12.64
CA THR A 32 -26.10 13.76 13.18
C THR A 32 -25.13 12.67 13.65
N THR A 33 -25.42 11.41 13.31
CA THR A 33 -24.62 10.27 13.73
C THR A 33 -23.60 9.93 12.64
N ALA A 34 -22.34 9.76 13.02
CA ALA A 34 -21.33 9.33 12.06
C ALA A 34 -21.39 7.79 11.88
N PRO A 35 -21.07 7.30 10.67
CA PRO A 35 -20.97 5.86 10.39
C PRO A 35 -20.01 5.16 11.35
N VAL A 36 -20.30 3.91 11.71
CA VAL A 36 -19.44 3.05 12.56
C VAL A 36 -18.84 1.95 11.70
N ALA A 37 -17.51 1.83 11.69
CA ALA A 37 -16.82 0.80 10.94
C ALA A 37 -17.33 -0.61 11.33
N ASP A 38 -17.60 -1.47 10.34
CA ASP A 38 -18.12 -2.82 10.54
C ASP A 38 -17.08 -3.76 11.15
N VAL A 39 -15.79 -3.44 10.95
CA VAL A 39 -14.66 -4.17 11.50
C VAL A 39 -13.87 -3.22 12.40
N ALA A 40 -13.62 -3.62 13.66
CA ALA A 40 -12.96 -2.75 14.64
C ALA A 40 -11.51 -2.37 14.23
N THR A 41 -10.78 -3.31 13.61
CA THR A 41 -9.42 -3.11 13.11
C THR A 41 -9.26 -3.79 11.76
N LEU A 42 -8.65 -3.10 10.80
CA LEU A 42 -8.30 -3.68 9.51
C LEU A 42 -6.97 -4.43 9.62
N ALA A 43 -6.90 -5.59 8.97
CA ALA A 43 -5.65 -6.34 8.87
C ALA A 43 -4.64 -5.58 8.02
N ASP A 44 -3.35 -5.73 8.36
CA ASP A 44 -2.27 -5.23 7.54
C ASP A 44 -2.28 -5.91 6.16
N VAL A 45 -1.99 -5.14 5.11
CA VAL A 45 -1.75 -5.66 3.77
C VAL A 45 -0.24 -5.76 3.58
N THR A 46 0.27 -6.94 3.22
CA THR A 46 1.70 -7.18 3.05
C THR A 46 2.03 -7.59 1.63
N ALA A 47 3.13 -7.08 1.09
CA ALA A 47 3.67 -7.47 -0.21
C ALA A 47 5.18 -7.20 -0.23
N GLU A 48 5.88 -7.63 -1.29
CA GLU A 48 7.31 -7.33 -1.46
C GLU A 48 7.51 -6.00 -2.20
N CYS A 49 6.99 -5.87 -3.41
CA CYS A 49 7.32 -4.75 -4.30
C CYS A 49 6.26 -3.67 -4.37
N SER A 50 4.99 -4.05 -4.48
CA SER A 50 3.89 -3.09 -4.65
C SER A 50 2.54 -3.64 -4.21
N VAL A 51 1.62 -2.72 -3.89
CA VAL A 51 0.19 -3.00 -3.73
C VAL A 51 -0.57 -2.15 -4.73
N GLU A 52 -1.11 -2.82 -5.75
CA GLU A 52 -1.81 -2.17 -6.87
C GLU A 52 -3.24 -1.74 -6.50
N THR A 53 -3.89 -2.49 -5.62
CA THR A 53 -5.29 -2.27 -5.24
C THR A 53 -5.51 -2.57 -3.76
N LEU A 54 -6.46 -1.88 -3.16
CA LEU A 54 -6.93 -2.14 -1.80
C LEU A 54 -8.44 -2.40 -1.82
N THR A 55 -8.89 -3.31 -0.98
CA THR A 55 -10.32 -3.53 -0.76
C THR A 55 -10.83 -2.49 0.23
N ALA A 56 -11.78 -1.66 -0.21
CA ALA A 56 -12.38 -0.67 0.64
C ALA A 56 -13.20 -1.33 1.77
N PRO A 57 -12.98 -0.95 3.03
CA PRO A 57 -13.80 -1.40 4.15
C PRO A 57 -15.19 -0.78 4.12
N THR A 58 -16.11 -1.35 4.92
CA THR A 58 -17.46 -0.82 5.08
C THR A 58 -17.72 -0.33 6.50
N ALA A 59 -18.67 0.56 6.61
CA ALA A 59 -19.23 1.05 7.86
C ALA A 59 -20.74 1.03 7.79
N THR A 60 -21.39 0.94 8.94
CA THR A 60 -22.85 1.00 9.06
C THR A 60 -23.27 2.28 9.79
N ASP A 61 -24.22 2.97 9.21
CA ASP A 61 -24.87 4.11 9.80
C ASP A 61 -26.35 3.79 10.13
N ASN A 62 -26.86 4.43 11.20
CA ASN A 62 -28.22 4.18 11.68
C ASN A 62 -29.33 4.70 10.76
N CYS A 63 -29.03 5.71 9.95
CA CYS A 63 -29.96 6.32 9.01
C CYS A 63 -29.63 6.01 7.55
N ALA A 64 -28.34 6.03 7.19
CA ALA A 64 -27.87 5.83 5.81
C ALA A 64 -27.63 4.36 5.44
N GLY A 65 -27.51 3.46 6.44
CA GLY A 65 -27.22 2.05 6.22
C GLY A 65 -25.73 1.81 5.92
N SER A 66 -25.42 0.94 4.95
CA SER A 66 -24.03 0.57 4.63
C SER A 66 -23.33 1.65 3.80
N ILE A 67 -22.13 2.03 4.22
CA ILE A 67 -21.27 3.03 3.59
C ILE A 67 -19.91 2.39 3.27
N THR A 68 -19.44 2.57 2.05
CA THR A 68 -18.12 2.11 1.63
C THR A 68 -17.08 3.17 1.91
N GLY A 69 -15.96 2.78 2.52
CA GLY A 69 -14.84 3.67 2.80
C GLY A 69 -14.18 4.20 1.53
N THR A 70 -13.72 5.44 1.59
CA THR A 70 -12.94 6.09 0.54
C THR A 70 -11.56 6.46 1.08
N THR A 71 -10.56 6.53 0.20
CA THR A 71 -9.22 6.97 0.57
C THR A 71 -8.66 7.90 -0.50
N THR A 72 -7.79 8.82 -0.08
CA THR A 72 -7.00 9.67 -0.97
C THR A 72 -5.58 9.14 -1.18
N THR A 73 -5.24 8.01 -0.57
CA THR A 73 -3.94 7.37 -0.78
C THR A 73 -3.79 6.96 -2.23
N ALA A 74 -2.73 7.44 -2.87
CA ALA A 74 -2.43 7.08 -4.26
C ALA A 74 -2.04 5.60 -4.37
N LEU A 75 -2.50 4.95 -5.43
CA LEU A 75 -2.11 3.60 -5.81
C LEU A 75 -1.41 3.63 -7.18
N PRO A 76 -0.45 2.76 -7.44
CA PRO A 76 0.07 1.74 -6.52
C PRO A 76 0.91 2.32 -5.37
N ILE A 77 0.96 1.60 -4.25
CA ILE A 77 1.92 1.86 -3.17
C ILE A 77 3.17 1.06 -3.49
N THR A 78 4.31 1.73 -3.63
CA THR A 78 5.60 1.11 -4.00
C THR A 78 6.73 1.43 -3.02
N ALA A 79 6.50 2.33 -2.06
CA ALA A 79 7.51 2.68 -1.07
C ALA A 79 7.71 1.56 -0.06
N GLN A 80 8.95 1.08 0.08
CA GLN A 80 9.32 0.10 1.09
C GLN A 80 9.07 0.63 2.51
N GLY A 81 8.71 -0.28 3.42
CA GLY A 81 8.30 0.02 4.79
C GLY A 81 6.79 0.08 4.96
N THR A 82 6.32 0.85 5.95
CA THR A 82 4.90 0.93 6.30
C THR A 82 4.28 2.22 5.80
N THR A 83 3.26 2.08 4.96
CA THR A 83 2.37 3.17 4.55
C THR A 83 1.04 3.05 5.29
N VAL A 84 0.62 4.11 5.97
CA VAL A 84 -0.69 4.16 6.65
C VAL A 84 -1.73 4.71 5.68
N VAL A 85 -2.70 3.90 5.35
CA VAL A 85 -3.88 4.27 4.54
C VAL A 85 -4.98 4.73 5.48
N THR A 86 -5.53 5.91 5.24
CA THR A 86 -6.69 6.42 5.97
C THR A 86 -7.95 6.24 5.13
N TRP A 87 -8.90 5.53 5.68
CA TRP A 87 -10.24 5.33 5.12
C TRP A 87 -11.21 6.32 5.76
N THR A 88 -12.00 6.98 4.94
CA THR A 88 -13.04 7.92 5.36
C THR A 88 -14.40 7.33 5.02
N PHE A 89 -15.30 7.30 6.00
CA PHE A 89 -16.71 6.96 5.84
C PHE A 89 -17.52 8.23 6.05
N GLU A 90 -18.23 8.66 5.03
CA GLU A 90 -19.05 9.87 5.04
C GLU A 90 -20.46 9.53 4.59
N ASP A 91 -21.45 9.89 5.40
CA ASP A 91 -22.86 9.76 5.03
C ASP A 91 -23.35 10.93 4.16
N ALA A 92 -24.61 10.85 3.72
CA ALA A 92 -25.22 11.89 2.88
C ALA A 92 -25.51 13.20 3.63
N ASN A 93 -25.36 13.23 4.95
CA ASN A 93 -25.55 14.41 5.80
C ASN A 93 -24.21 15.09 6.14
N GLY A 94 -23.09 14.47 5.76
CA GLY A 94 -21.74 14.97 6.02
C GLY A 94 -21.19 14.55 7.39
N ASN A 95 -21.79 13.53 8.04
CA ASN A 95 -21.20 12.98 9.25
C ASN A 95 -20.07 12.01 8.87
N ILE A 96 -18.91 12.15 9.50
CA ILE A 96 -17.66 11.47 9.10
C ILE A 96 -17.10 10.65 10.25
N SER A 97 -16.63 9.45 9.91
CA SER A 97 -15.69 8.67 10.72
C SER A 97 -14.51 8.20 9.89
N ILE A 98 -13.41 7.84 10.54
CA ILE A 98 -12.19 7.40 9.89
C ILE A 98 -11.68 6.09 10.50
N GLN A 99 -10.96 5.32 9.67
CA GLN A 99 -10.26 4.11 10.08
C GLN A 99 -8.92 4.03 9.34
N THR A 100 -7.89 3.48 9.97
CA THR A 100 -6.58 3.32 9.35
C THR A 100 -6.28 1.86 9.05
N GLN A 101 -5.49 1.63 7.99
CA GLN A 101 -4.97 0.34 7.58
C GLN A 101 -3.49 0.49 7.24
N ASN A 102 -2.64 -0.43 7.72
CA ASN A 102 -1.25 -0.46 7.32
C ASN A 102 -1.09 -1.26 6.02
N VAL A 103 -0.25 -0.74 5.14
CA VAL A 103 0.32 -1.45 4.00
C VAL A 103 1.82 -1.57 4.27
N VAL A 104 2.32 -2.78 4.38
CA VAL A 104 3.72 -3.07 4.71
C VAL A 104 4.38 -3.72 3.50
N LEU A 105 5.32 -3.00 2.87
CA LEU A 105 6.15 -3.53 1.81
C LEU A 105 7.52 -3.88 2.38
N THR A 106 7.96 -5.12 2.16
CA THR A 106 9.27 -5.60 2.60
C THR A 106 9.81 -6.53 1.54
N ASP A 107 10.80 -6.08 0.82
CA ASP A 107 11.54 -6.92 -0.11
C ASP A 107 12.48 -7.83 0.67
N THR A 108 12.39 -9.12 0.39
CA THR A 108 13.21 -10.19 1.00
C THR A 108 13.84 -11.08 -0.05
N THR A 109 13.65 -10.78 -1.32
CA THR A 109 14.15 -11.56 -2.44
C THR A 109 15.55 -11.09 -2.81
N VAL A 110 16.48 -12.00 -2.94
CA VAL A 110 17.85 -11.68 -3.37
C VAL A 110 17.92 -11.49 -4.88
N PRO A 111 18.81 -10.61 -5.39
CA PRO A 111 19.04 -10.47 -6.82
C PRO A 111 19.51 -11.75 -7.51
N VAL A 112 19.13 -11.93 -8.76
CA VAL A 112 19.49 -13.07 -9.59
C VAL A 112 20.45 -12.63 -10.69
N PHE A 113 21.60 -13.32 -10.81
CA PHE A 113 22.56 -13.07 -11.88
C PHE A 113 21.95 -13.41 -13.24
N THR A 114 22.03 -12.46 -14.17
CA THR A 114 21.59 -12.59 -15.57
C THR A 114 22.76 -12.75 -16.53
N THR A 115 23.95 -12.31 -16.10
CA THR A 115 25.20 -12.50 -16.84
C THR A 115 26.27 -12.91 -15.85
N GLU A 116 26.94 -14.00 -16.18
CA GLU A 116 28.08 -14.54 -15.43
C GLU A 116 29.29 -14.61 -16.39
N PRO A 117 30.41 -13.91 -16.12
CA PRO A 117 31.61 -14.03 -16.92
C PRO A 117 32.15 -15.45 -16.87
N ALA A 118 32.55 -15.99 -18.04
CA ALA A 118 33.07 -17.34 -18.14
C ALA A 118 34.52 -17.45 -17.59
N ASP A 119 34.86 -18.64 -17.13
CA ASP A 119 36.24 -18.95 -16.81
C ASP A 119 37.16 -18.80 -18.05
N VAL A 120 38.31 -18.17 -17.87
CA VAL A 120 39.29 -17.93 -18.94
C VAL A 120 40.69 -18.31 -18.50
N THR A 121 41.52 -18.67 -19.49
CA THR A 121 42.96 -18.81 -19.31
C THR A 121 43.66 -17.77 -20.17
N VAL A 122 44.50 -16.97 -19.56
CA VAL A 122 45.16 -15.84 -20.21
C VAL A 122 46.67 -15.88 -19.96
N GLU A 123 47.44 -15.16 -20.76
CA GLU A 123 48.88 -14.99 -20.56
C GLU A 123 49.18 -14.12 -19.34
N CYS A 124 50.40 -14.28 -18.79
CA CYS A 124 50.77 -13.62 -17.53
C CYS A 124 50.86 -12.09 -17.58
N ASP A 125 50.88 -11.53 -18.75
CA ASP A 125 50.87 -10.07 -19.00
C ASP A 125 49.48 -9.50 -19.36
N THR A 126 48.46 -10.36 -19.36
CA THR A 126 47.09 -9.93 -19.66
C THR A 126 46.51 -9.15 -18.47
N ASP A 127 45.84 -8.03 -18.80
CA ASP A 127 45.04 -7.31 -17.82
C ASP A 127 43.87 -8.16 -17.36
N THR A 128 43.80 -8.45 -16.06
CA THR A 128 42.77 -9.28 -15.44
C THR A 128 41.65 -8.48 -14.79
N THR A 129 41.55 -7.21 -15.10
CA THR A 129 40.44 -6.36 -14.59
C THR A 129 39.10 -6.80 -15.15
N THR A 130 38.02 -6.38 -14.47
CA THR A 130 36.63 -6.65 -14.91
C THR A 130 36.31 -6.02 -16.26
N ASP A 131 36.93 -4.88 -16.59
CA ASP A 131 36.76 -4.21 -17.89
C ASP A 131 37.27 -5.06 -19.05
N THR A 132 38.35 -5.85 -18.82
CA THR A 132 38.95 -6.70 -19.84
C THR A 132 38.30 -8.06 -19.93
N LEU A 133 38.03 -8.72 -18.77
CA LEU A 133 37.55 -10.09 -18.71
C LEU A 133 36.02 -10.22 -18.60
N GLY A 134 35.32 -9.11 -18.53
CA GLY A 134 33.85 -9.03 -18.47
C GLY A 134 33.33 -8.80 -17.05
N THR A 135 32.09 -8.32 -17.02
CA THR A 135 31.36 -7.97 -15.80
C THR A 135 30.13 -8.84 -15.63
N ALA A 136 29.77 -9.15 -14.38
CA ALA A 136 28.50 -9.77 -14.07
C ALA A 136 27.36 -8.74 -14.15
N ALA A 137 26.14 -9.23 -14.41
CA ALA A 137 24.91 -8.46 -14.28
C ALA A 137 23.87 -9.26 -13.50
N ALA A 138 23.03 -8.57 -12.76
CA ALA A 138 21.95 -9.17 -12.00
C ALA A 138 20.69 -8.29 -12.10
N THR A 139 19.53 -8.89 -11.81
CA THR A 139 18.24 -8.21 -11.70
C THR A 139 17.55 -8.67 -10.44
N ASP A 140 16.72 -7.79 -9.91
CA ASP A 140 15.84 -8.07 -8.78
C ASP A 140 14.38 -7.96 -9.17
N ASN A 141 13.46 -8.56 -8.37
CA ASN A 141 12.03 -8.54 -8.64
C ASN A 141 11.37 -7.22 -8.30
N CYS A 142 11.90 -6.47 -7.32
CA CYS A 142 11.35 -5.20 -6.87
C CYS A 142 12.14 -4.01 -7.40
N ASP A 143 13.44 -4.17 -7.60
CA ASP A 143 14.36 -3.08 -7.87
C ASP A 143 15.03 -3.19 -9.24
N GLY A 144 15.09 -2.08 -9.95
CA GLY A 144 15.88 -1.98 -11.18
C GLY A 144 17.38 -1.80 -10.94
N ASP A 145 17.76 -1.33 -9.75
CA ASP A 145 19.14 -0.96 -9.41
C ASP A 145 19.76 -1.98 -8.45
N VAL A 146 20.51 -2.92 -9.03
CA VAL A 146 21.30 -3.91 -8.28
C VAL A 146 22.77 -3.47 -8.29
N THR A 147 23.37 -3.40 -7.11
CA THR A 147 24.79 -3.12 -6.95
C THR A 147 25.60 -4.40 -7.13
N ILE A 148 26.52 -4.41 -8.11
CA ILE A 148 27.43 -5.54 -8.36
C ILE A 148 28.81 -5.17 -7.86
N THR A 149 29.39 -6.05 -7.03
CA THR A 149 30.79 -5.94 -6.57
C THR A 149 31.53 -7.22 -6.87
N SER A 150 32.87 -7.15 -6.94
CA SER A 150 33.72 -8.33 -7.09
C SER A 150 34.90 -8.29 -6.11
N ALA A 151 35.33 -9.47 -5.69
CA ALA A 151 36.51 -9.65 -4.87
C ALA A 151 37.38 -10.80 -5.43
N ASP A 152 38.66 -10.54 -5.61
CA ASP A 152 39.65 -11.51 -6.14
C ASP A 152 40.48 -12.14 -5.03
N THR A 153 40.70 -13.44 -5.15
CA THR A 153 41.68 -14.16 -4.37
C THR A 153 42.65 -14.85 -5.33
N THR A 154 43.94 -14.76 -5.02
CA THR A 154 44.98 -15.37 -5.88
C THR A 154 45.65 -16.53 -5.14
N ALA A 155 45.68 -17.69 -5.80
CA ALA A 155 46.43 -18.86 -5.34
C ALA A 155 47.60 -19.18 -6.31
N ALA A 156 48.70 -19.70 -5.76
CA ALA A 156 49.81 -20.15 -6.58
C ALA A 156 49.41 -21.43 -7.35
N GLY A 157 49.67 -21.43 -8.66
CA GLY A 157 49.58 -22.60 -9.52
C GLY A 157 50.90 -23.36 -9.62
N SER A 158 51.04 -24.25 -10.59
CA SER A 158 52.31 -24.95 -10.86
C SER A 158 53.27 -24.08 -11.68
N GLY A 159 54.55 -24.06 -11.32
CA GLY A 159 55.53 -23.18 -11.94
C GLY A 159 55.35 -21.72 -11.53
N ASN A 160 55.34 -20.79 -12.47
CA ASN A 160 55.07 -19.36 -12.26
C ASN A 160 53.61 -18.99 -12.51
N ASN A 161 52.73 -19.98 -12.63
CA ASN A 161 51.30 -19.72 -12.88
C ASN A 161 50.59 -19.32 -11.59
N SER A 162 49.49 -18.61 -11.73
CA SER A 162 48.56 -18.29 -10.65
C SER A 162 47.12 -18.58 -11.06
N VAL A 163 46.27 -18.82 -10.08
CA VAL A 163 44.83 -18.93 -10.27
C VAL A 163 44.16 -17.78 -9.51
N ILE A 164 43.44 -16.96 -10.20
CA ILE A 164 42.62 -15.88 -9.63
C ILE A 164 41.20 -16.39 -9.55
N THR A 165 40.64 -16.43 -8.36
CA THR A 165 39.21 -16.71 -8.15
C THR A 165 38.53 -15.41 -7.86
N ARG A 166 37.59 -15.00 -8.72
CA ARG A 166 36.75 -13.80 -8.57
C ARG A 166 35.39 -14.20 -8.07
N VAL A 167 34.96 -13.63 -6.94
CA VAL A 167 33.62 -13.79 -6.38
C VAL A 167 32.85 -12.53 -6.68
N TRP A 168 31.68 -12.68 -7.32
CA TRP A 168 30.74 -11.61 -7.58
C TRP A 168 29.68 -11.62 -6.51
N THR A 169 29.29 -10.42 -6.04
CA THR A 169 28.19 -10.22 -5.12
C THR A 169 27.22 -9.20 -5.73
N ALA A 170 25.95 -9.57 -5.80
CA ALA A 170 24.86 -8.72 -6.19
C ALA A 170 24.07 -8.34 -4.94
N THR A 171 23.78 -7.08 -4.75
CA THR A 171 23.01 -6.56 -3.60
C THR A 171 22.00 -5.55 -4.11
N ASP A 172 20.74 -5.70 -3.71
CA ASP A 172 19.67 -4.75 -4.01
C ASP A 172 19.72 -3.51 -3.09
N VAL A 173 18.76 -2.60 -3.23
CA VAL A 173 18.69 -1.38 -2.40
C VAL A 173 18.22 -1.68 -0.97
N ASN A 174 17.61 -2.83 -0.72
CA ASN A 174 17.13 -3.27 0.59
C ASN A 174 18.21 -4.05 1.38
N GLY A 175 19.29 -4.44 0.71
CA GLY A 175 20.43 -5.12 1.30
C GLY A 175 20.35 -6.65 1.24
N ASN A 176 19.45 -7.20 0.40
CA ASN A 176 19.40 -8.63 0.13
C ASN A 176 20.44 -9.07 -0.87
#